data_ba8fe48f172445ba52693c19f42c3a7c
#
_entry.id   ba8fe48f172445ba52693c19f42c3a7c
#
_cell.length_a   1.000
_cell.length_b   1.000
_cell.length_c   1.000
_cell.angle_alpha   90.00
_cell.angle_beta   90.00
_cell.angle_gamma   90.00
#
_symmetry.space_group_name_H-M   'P 1'
#
loop_
_entity.id
_entity.type
_entity.pdbx_description
1 polymer ?
#
loop_
_entity_poly.entity_id
_entity_poly.type
_entity_poly.pdbx_seq_one_letter_code
_entity_poly.pdbx_strand_id
1 'polypeptide(L)'
;MKIIFLLVLTLCCGRTRSQDNLQVEVHEGVSLMGTIQYLSGQLHNSTPSSYKTALKKYFLPYRNHPAVKELFLKDNIFPDLTELGFGFYNFPDIKMSPLPDSLSWYQYIPKPALEHYLQLCMQFYRQSKFHVFYLSQQGNYKDWSVKFKNEIQRPVAIFNSTFGSRDSLKWYICLEPLNDWGAHTYTQKINPFFNKYITYQQGYFGDTDSAGQMIFKANVYDIIWHEGTHAISDRILERYSAQINELSVLMKQEEALKKQHIKDWPHYFNELIARSVSLALFKKHLKPVSYEQLLKMETGRGFIHVRDVSDVIYNSFLQGGPAKTFEAVFPGIFEMLRLKYK
;
A
#
# COMPACT_ATOMS: atom_id res chain seq x y z
N MET A 1 -45.82 22.53 -51.75
CA MET A 1 -45.22 21.39 -51.02
C MET A 1 -43.85 21.86 -50.47
N LYS A 2 -43.77 22.17 -49.19
CA LYS A 2 -42.51 22.58 -48.52
C LYS A 2 -42.00 21.34 -47.74
N ILE A 3 -40.86 20.78 -48.17
CA ILE A 3 -40.21 19.69 -47.50
C ILE A 3 -39.34 20.31 -46.37
N ILE A 4 -39.71 20.02 -45.12
CA ILE A 4 -38.94 20.41 -43.94
C ILE A 4 -37.94 19.28 -43.70
N PHE A 5 -36.64 19.58 -43.88
CA PHE A 5 -35.52 18.69 -43.49
C PHE A 5 -35.31 18.81 -41.99
N LEU A 6 -35.70 17.80 -41.26
CA LEU A 6 -35.45 17.69 -39.81
C LEU A 6 -34.01 17.12 -39.64
N LEU A 7 -33.07 18.01 -39.34
CA LEU A 7 -31.69 17.66 -39.02
C LEU A 7 -31.68 17.13 -37.57
N VAL A 8 -31.67 15.79 -37.41
CA VAL A 8 -31.44 15.16 -36.11
C VAL A 8 -29.93 15.22 -35.83
N LEU A 9 -29.51 16.19 -35.05
CA LEU A 9 -28.17 16.25 -34.44
C LEU A 9 -28.11 15.16 -33.34
N THR A 10 -27.65 13.99 -33.69
CA THR A 10 -27.21 12.98 -32.72
C THR A 10 -25.96 13.54 -32.05
N LEU A 11 -26.11 14.19 -30.92
CA LEU A 11 -25.05 14.44 -29.95
C LEU A 11 -24.59 13.09 -29.46
N CYS A 12 -23.61 12.50 -30.17
CA CYS A 12 -22.73 11.50 -29.60
C CYS A 12 -21.97 12.13 -28.44
N CYS A 13 -22.57 12.19 -27.25
CA CYS A 13 -21.83 12.28 -26.02
C CYS A 13 -20.92 11.07 -25.96
N GLY A 14 -19.80 11.16 -26.63
CA GLY A 14 -18.66 10.34 -26.38
C GLY A 14 -18.28 10.51 -24.91
N ARG A 15 -18.91 9.72 -24.03
CA ARG A 15 -18.30 9.42 -22.75
C ARG A 15 -16.96 8.77 -23.11
N THR A 16 -15.93 9.61 -23.24
CA THR A 16 -14.57 9.13 -23.01
C THR A 16 -14.64 8.45 -21.67
N ARG A 17 -14.66 7.13 -21.66
CA ARG A 17 -14.33 6.35 -20.48
C ARG A 17 -12.91 6.79 -20.12
N SER A 18 -12.80 7.82 -19.31
CA SER A 18 -11.65 8.05 -18.48
C SER A 18 -11.43 6.68 -17.83
N GLN A 19 -10.44 5.92 -18.31
CA GLN A 19 -10.03 4.71 -17.62
C GLN A 19 -9.78 5.18 -16.20
N ASP A 20 -10.59 4.68 -15.28
CA ASP A 20 -10.55 5.11 -13.89
C ASP A 20 -9.16 4.69 -13.36
N ASN A 21 -8.24 5.64 -13.27
CA ASN A 21 -6.85 5.40 -12.89
C ASN A 21 -6.71 5.05 -11.40
N LEU A 22 -7.85 4.90 -10.71
CA LEU A 22 -7.91 4.60 -9.29
C LEU A 22 -8.95 3.51 -9.04
N GLN A 23 -8.47 2.30 -8.75
CA GLN A 23 -9.26 1.19 -8.23
C GLN A 23 -9.09 1.08 -6.73
N VAL A 24 -10.19 0.86 -6.00
CA VAL A 24 -10.20 0.58 -4.56
C VAL A 24 -11.16 -0.56 -4.33
N GLU A 25 -10.69 -1.64 -3.75
CA GLU A 25 -11.52 -2.82 -3.46
C GLU A 25 -10.96 -3.67 -2.32
N VAL A 26 -11.75 -4.60 -1.84
CA VAL A 26 -11.29 -5.73 -1.02
C VAL A 26 -11.02 -6.90 -1.96
N HIS A 27 -9.77 -7.27 -2.16
CA HIS A 27 -9.39 -8.38 -3.05
C HIS A 27 -9.68 -9.73 -2.38
N GLU A 28 -10.36 -10.64 -3.07
CA GLU A 28 -10.81 -11.90 -2.49
C GLU A 28 -9.67 -12.77 -1.99
N GLY A 29 -8.57 -12.88 -2.74
CA GLY A 29 -7.41 -13.66 -2.32
C GLY A 29 -6.68 -13.04 -1.12
N VAL A 30 -6.56 -11.70 -1.07
CA VAL A 30 -5.99 -11.00 0.08
C VAL A 30 -6.87 -11.18 1.31
N SER A 31 -8.19 -11.07 1.16
CA SER A 31 -9.16 -11.33 2.23
C SER A 31 -9.12 -12.79 2.73
N LEU A 32 -8.87 -13.77 1.83
CA LEU A 32 -8.63 -15.16 2.22
C LEU A 32 -7.41 -15.29 3.12
N MET A 33 -6.28 -14.73 2.69
CA MET A 33 -5.03 -14.79 3.46
C MET A 33 -5.18 -14.10 4.81
N GLY A 34 -5.74 -12.89 4.84
CA GLY A 34 -6.01 -12.16 6.08
C GLY A 34 -6.95 -12.94 7.02
N THR A 35 -7.96 -13.62 6.49
CA THR A 35 -8.86 -14.46 7.28
C THR A 35 -8.11 -15.62 7.94
N ILE A 36 -7.26 -16.32 7.21
CA ILE A 36 -6.48 -17.45 7.74
C ILE A 36 -5.52 -16.96 8.84
N GLN A 37 -4.79 -15.85 8.59
CA GLN A 37 -3.90 -15.26 9.59
C GLN A 37 -4.64 -14.75 10.83
N TYR A 38 -5.82 -14.18 10.66
CA TYR A 38 -6.66 -13.76 11.78
C TYR A 38 -7.16 -14.94 12.63
N LEU A 39 -7.56 -16.03 11.99
CA LEU A 39 -7.98 -17.25 12.67
C LEU A 39 -6.81 -17.95 13.38
N SER A 40 -5.59 -17.84 12.86
CA SER A 40 -4.39 -18.37 13.52
C SER A 40 -3.96 -17.56 14.76
N GLY A 41 -4.50 -16.34 14.93
CA GLY A 41 -4.10 -15.40 15.97
C GLY A 41 -2.89 -14.55 15.61
N GLN A 42 -2.40 -14.58 14.38
CA GLN A 42 -1.26 -13.78 13.94
C GLN A 42 -1.64 -12.31 13.71
N LEU A 43 -2.83 -12.05 13.19
CA LEU A 43 -3.37 -10.68 13.12
C LEU A 43 -4.12 -10.37 14.41
N HIS A 44 -3.60 -9.42 15.18
CA HIS A 44 -4.06 -9.13 16.54
C HIS A 44 -5.04 -7.96 16.65
N ASN A 45 -5.75 -7.63 15.57
CA ASN A 45 -6.72 -6.56 15.65
C ASN A 45 -7.82 -6.88 16.68
N SER A 46 -7.72 -6.28 17.87
CA SER A 46 -8.64 -6.48 18.98
C SER A 46 -9.93 -5.66 18.86
N THR A 47 -9.97 -4.63 18.00
CA THR A 47 -11.17 -3.76 17.89
C THR A 47 -12.35 -4.54 17.37
N PRO A 48 -13.47 -4.58 18.12
CA PRO A 48 -14.68 -5.29 17.70
C PRO A 48 -15.29 -4.63 16.46
N SER A 49 -15.80 -5.46 15.55
CA SER A 49 -16.64 -4.99 14.44
C SER A 49 -17.66 -6.06 14.06
N SER A 50 -18.74 -5.63 13.41
CA SER A 50 -19.77 -6.54 12.89
C SER A 50 -19.20 -7.54 11.88
N TYR A 51 -18.27 -7.09 11.02
CA TYR A 51 -17.55 -7.94 10.08
C TYR A 51 -16.76 -9.04 10.77
N LYS A 52 -15.94 -8.71 11.78
CA LYS A 52 -15.15 -9.71 12.53
C LYS A 52 -16.03 -10.70 13.28
N THR A 53 -17.17 -10.24 13.80
CA THR A 53 -18.14 -11.10 14.45
C THR A 53 -18.73 -12.12 13.47
N ALA A 54 -19.14 -11.65 12.28
CA ALA A 54 -19.66 -12.51 11.22
C ALA A 54 -18.60 -13.51 10.74
N LEU A 55 -17.35 -13.06 10.55
CA LEU A 55 -16.22 -13.88 10.13
C LEU A 55 -15.93 -14.98 11.15
N LYS A 56 -15.77 -14.63 12.42
CA LYS A 56 -15.53 -15.62 13.49
C LYS A 56 -16.63 -16.67 13.56
N LYS A 57 -17.89 -16.26 13.47
CA LYS A 57 -19.02 -17.16 13.48
C LYS A 57 -19.01 -18.13 12.30
N TYR A 58 -18.74 -17.61 11.08
CA TYR A 58 -18.76 -18.41 9.85
C TYR A 58 -17.62 -19.43 9.82
N PHE A 59 -16.41 -19.02 10.18
CA PHE A 59 -15.21 -19.87 10.09
C PHE A 59 -14.88 -20.65 11.36
N LEU A 60 -15.69 -20.57 12.42
CA LEU A 60 -15.49 -21.33 13.65
C LEU A 60 -15.24 -22.83 13.43
N PRO A 61 -15.96 -23.53 12.52
CA PRO A 61 -15.73 -24.96 12.25
C PRO A 61 -14.34 -25.24 11.65
N TYR A 62 -13.70 -24.25 11.05
CA TYR A 62 -12.42 -24.37 10.30
C TYR A 62 -11.20 -23.89 11.10
N ARG A 63 -11.35 -23.52 12.37
CA ARG A 63 -10.25 -23.04 13.24
C ARG A 63 -9.10 -24.03 13.40
N ASN A 64 -9.34 -25.31 13.14
CA ASN A 64 -8.34 -26.38 13.20
C ASN A 64 -7.86 -26.83 11.81
N HIS A 65 -8.23 -26.13 10.75
CA HIS A 65 -7.74 -26.44 9.41
C HIS A 65 -6.22 -26.31 9.33
N PRO A 66 -5.51 -27.17 8.55
CA PRO A 66 -4.05 -27.11 8.43
C PRO A 66 -3.51 -25.73 8.08
N ALA A 67 -4.14 -24.98 7.16
CA ALA A 67 -3.75 -23.64 6.82
C ALA A 67 -3.74 -22.68 8.02
N VAL A 68 -4.69 -22.84 8.97
CA VAL A 68 -4.79 -22.01 10.19
C VAL A 68 -3.75 -22.43 11.24
N LYS A 69 -3.32 -23.69 11.19
CA LYS A 69 -2.37 -24.27 12.15
C LYS A 69 -0.92 -24.29 11.68
N GLU A 70 -0.66 -23.75 10.50
CA GLU A 70 0.69 -23.74 9.93
C GLU A 70 1.71 -23.12 10.89
N LEU A 71 2.83 -23.84 11.10
CA LEU A 71 3.76 -23.52 12.19
C LEU A 71 4.47 -22.18 12.00
N PHE A 72 4.86 -21.82 10.79
CA PHE A 72 5.59 -20.57 10.56
C PHE A 72 4.72 -19.33 10.76
N LEU A 73 3.38 -19.46 10.76
CA LEU A 73 2.50 -18.39 11.17
C LEU A 73 2.60 -18.05 12.67
N LYS A 74 3.11 -18.98 13.48
CA LYS A 74 3.18 -18.81 14.95
C LYS A 74 4.47 -18.15 15.42
N ASP A 75 5.52 -18.20 14.62
CA ASP A 75 6.86 -17.78 15.06
C ASP A 75 7.13 -16.28 14.96
N ASN A 76 6.11 -15.46 14.71
CA ASN A 76 6.17 -13.99 14.59
C ASN A 76 7.26 -13.49 13.62
N ILE A 77 7.71 -14.33 12.69
CA ILE A 77 8.85 -14.04 11.82
C ILE A 77 8.44 -13.03 10.75
N PHE A 78 7.16 -13.03 10.36
CA PHE A 78 6.60 -12.03 9.47
C PHE A 78 5.13 -11.78 9.75
N PRO A 79 4.76 -10.53 9.93
CA PRO A 79 3.40 -10.19 10.32
C PRO A 79 2.41 -10.36 9.17
N ASP A 80 2.81 -10.16 7.92
CA ASP A 80 1.81 -10.07 6.84
C ASP A 80 2.16 -10.90 5.60
N LEU A 81 1.43 -12.00 5.43
CA LEU A 81 1.46 -12.81 4.21
C LEU A 81 0.28 -12.48 3.29
N THR A 82 -0.52 -11.46 3.62
CA THR A 82 -1.75 -11.17 2.90
C THR A 82 -1.49 -10.74 1.46
N GLU A 83 -0.34 -10.10 1.18
CA GLU A 83 0.05 -9.74 -0.18
C GLU A 83 0.17 -10.95 -1.12
N LEU A 84 0.49 -12.14 -0.60
CA LEU A 84 0.48 -13.38 -1.40
C LEU A 84 -0.90 -13.69 -1.98
N GLY A 85 -1.93 -13.15 -1.37
CA GLY A 85 -3.31 -13.26 -1.85
C GLY A 85 -3.52 -12.65 -3.24
N PHE A 86 -2.69 -11.71 -3.67
CA PHE A 86 -2.72 -11.21 -5.05
C PHE A 86 -2.32 -12.27 -6.09
N GLY A 87 -1.66 -13.34 -5.67
CA GLY A 87 -1.36 -14.49 -6.53
C GLY A 87 -2.57 -15.35 -6.85
N PHE A 88 -3.65 -15.28 -6.08
CA PHE A 88 -4.87 -16.03 -6.33
C PHE A 88 -5.76 -15.35 -7.38
N TYR A 89 -6.35 -16.13 -8.26
CA TYR A 89 -7.22 -15.65 -9.34
C TYR A 89 -8.26 -16.69 -9.74
N ASN A 90 -9.15 -16.35 -10.70
CA ASN A 90 -10.18 -17.22 -11.26
C ASN A 90 -11.18 -17.75 -10.23
N PHE A 91 -11.69 -16.85 -9.36
CA PHE A 91 -12.74 -17.20 -8.39
C PHE A 91 -14.09 -17.49 -9.06
N PRO A 92 -14.88 -18.47 -8.58
CA PRO A 92 -14.67 -19.32 -7.41
C PRO A 92 -13.73 -20.52 -7.62
N ASP A 93 -13.31 -20.83 -8.85
CA ASP A 93 -12.39 -21.93 -9.18
C ASP A 93 -10.93 -21.50 -8.92
N ILE A 94 -10.66 -21.14 -7.68
CA ILE A 94 -9.39 -20.56 -7.25
C ILE A 94 -8.16 -21.25 -7.86
N LYS A 95 -7.32 -20.45 -8.50
CA LYS A 95 -5.99 -20.79 -9.00
C LYS A 95 -4.94 -19.88 -8.40
N MET A 96 -3.68 -20.22 -8.55
CA MET A 96 -2.56 -19.47 -8.04
C MET A 96 -1.52 -19.24 -9.13
N SER A 97 -1.00 -18.03 -9.21
CA SER A 97 0.16 -17.70 -10.04
C SER A 97 1.42 -18.36 -9.46
N PRO A 98 2.37 -18.78 -10.28
CA PRO A 98 3.67 -19.26 -9.81
C PRO A 98 4.35 -18.18 -8.96
N LEU A 99 4.94 -18.59 -7.84
CA LEU A 99 5.76 -17.67 -7.03
C LEU A 99 7.04 -17.31 -7.78
N PRO A 100 7.42 -16.01 -7.82
CA PRO A 100 8.71 -15.62 -8.39
C PRO A 100 9.87 -16.23 -7.60
N ASP A 101 11.02 -16.44 -8.28
CA ASP A 101 12.19 -17.04 -7.65
C ASP A 101 12.84 -16.11 -6.61
N SER A 102 12.73 -14.80 -6.79
CA SER A 102 13.22 -13.78 -5.87
C SER A 102 12.10 -13.18 -5.05
N LEU A 103 11.71 -13.82 -3.97
CA LEU A 103 10.80 -13.26 -2.97
C LEU A 103 11.65 -12.68 -1.83
N SER A 104 12.05 -11.41 -1.94
CA SER A 104 12.94 -10.76 -0.96
C SER A 104 12.37 -10.75 0.46
N TRP A 105 11.05 -10.62 0.59
CA TRP A 105 10.34 -10.59 1.87
C TRP A 105 10.30 -11.93 2.60
N TYR A 106 10.31 -13.03 1.83
CA TYR A 106 10.13 -14.38 2.36
C TYR A 106 11.43 -15.17 2.38
N GLN A 107 12.57 -14.48 2.30
CA GLN A 107 13.88 -15.14 2.31
C GLN A 107 14.10 -16.08 3.49
N TYR A 108 13.34 -15.92 4.57
CA TYR A 108 13.39 -16.80 5.76
C TYR A 108 12.44 -17.99 5.66
N ILE A 109 11.52 -18.00 4.68
CA ILE A 109 10.60 -19.11 4.44
C ILE A 109 10.99 -19.77 3.13
N PRO A 110 11.43 -21.05 3.14
CA PRO A 110 11.78 -21.76 1.92
C PRO A 110 10.61 -21.77 0.92
N LYS A 111 10.88 -21.48 -0.35
CA LYS A 111 9.84 -21.43 -1.40
C LYS A 111 8.92 -22.67 -1.41
N PRO A 112 9.44 -23.94 -1.26
CA PRO A 112 8.55 -25.10 -1.19
C PRO A 112 7.60 -25.09 0.00
N ALA A 113 8.02 -24.57 1.16
CA ALA A 113 7.13 -24.44 2.32
C ALA A 113 6.05 -23.40 2.08
N LEU A 114 6.39 -22.28 1.44
CA LEU A 114 5.44 -21.24 1.07
C LEU A 114 4.43 -21.74 0.02
N GLU A 115 4.89 -22.46 -1.00
CA GLU A 115 4.03 -23.09 -2.00
C GLU A 115 3.08 -24.10 -1.37
N HIS A 116 3.59 -24.93 -0.45
CA HIS A 116 2.75 -25.85 0.33
C HIS A 116 1.67 -25.12 1.13
N TYR A 117 2.05 -24.05 1.82
CA TYR A 117 1.09 -23.22 2.56
C TYR A 117 -0.01 -22.64 1.67
N LEU A 118 0.34 -22.12 0.51
CA LEU A 118 -0.62 -21.58 -0.44
C LEU A 118 -1.58 -22.65 -0.97
N GLN A 119 -1.10 -23.88 -1.13
CA GLN A 119 -1.99 -25.02 -1.43
C GLN A 119 -2.97 -25.30 -0.28
N LEU A 120 -2.53 -25.24 0.96
CA LEU A 120 -3.42 -25.34 2.13
C LEU A 120 -4.43 -24.20 2.17
N CYS A 121 -4.05 -22.98 1.80
CA CYS A 121 -4.98 -21.85 1.68
C CYS A 121 -6.05 -22.09 0.62
N MET A 122 -5.70 -22.66 -0.54
CA MET A 122 -6.69 -23.04 -1.57
C MET A 122 -7.61 -24.17 -1.09
N GLN A 123 -7.11 -25.12 -0.31
CA GLN A 123 -7.94 -26.16 0.32
C GLN A 123 -8.92 -25.55 1.32
N PHE A 124 -8.45 -24.65 2.19
CA PHE A 124 -9.29 -23.88 3.11
C PHE A 124 -10.40 -23.15 2.36
N TYR A 125 -10.04 -22.43 1.28
CA TYR A 125 -11.00 -21.72 0.44
C TYR A 125 -12.16 -22.61 -0.03
N ARG A 126 -11.83 -23.78 -0.60
CA ARG A 126 -12.82 -24.71 -1.13
C ARG A 126 -13.66 -25.35 -0.02
N GLN A 127 -13.00 -25.87 1.04
CA GLN A 127 -13.66 -26.59 2.11
C GLN A 127 -14.57 -25.68 2.97
N SER A 128 -14.13 -24.46 3.23
CA SER A 128 -14.89 -23.49 3.99
C SER A 128 -15.95 -22.75 3.17
N LYS A 129 -16.00 -22.98 1.86
CA LYS A 129 -16.83 -22.20 0.92
C LYS A 129 -16.57 -20.71 1.06
N PHE A 130 -15.31 -20.31 1.13
CA PHE A 130 -14.89 -18.92 1.39
C PHE A 130 -15.58 -17.93 0.45
N HIS A 131 -15.72 -18.27 -0.82
CA HIS A 131 -16.41 -17.43 -1.81
C HIS A 131 -17.82 -17.04 -1.40
N VAL A 132 -18.56 -17.95 -0.78
CA VAL A 132 -19.93 -17.67 -0.27
C VAL A 132 -19.89 -16.63 0.83
N PHE A 133 -18.94 -16.74 1.77
CA PHE A 133 -18.75 -15.72 2.79
C PHE A 133 -18.33 -14.37 2.16
N TYR A 134 -17.35 -14.38 1.26
CA TYR A 134 -16.89 -13.19 0.56
C TYR A 134 -18.05 -12.47 -0.15
N LEU A 135 -18.88 -13.19 -0.90
CA LEU A 135 -20.05 -12.62 -1.55
C LEU A 135 -21.07 -12.08 -0.56
N SER A 136 -21.26 -12.72 0.60
CA SER A 136 -22.17 -12.23 1.65
C SER A 136 -21.73 -10.88 2.23
N GLN A 137 -20.46 -10.48 2.07
CA GLN A 137 -19.88 -9.24 2.56
C GLN A 137 -19.76 -8.15 1.47
N GLN A 138 -20.19 -8.42 0.24
CA GLN A 138 -20.05 -7.50 -0.90
C GLN A 138 -20.63 -6.10 -0.64
N GLY A 139 -21.72 -6.00 0.13
CA GLY A 139 -22.31 -4.73 0.54
C GLY A 139 -21.32 -3.89 1.34
N ASN A 140 -20.69 -4.48 2.35
CA ASN A 140 -19.67 -3.84 3.17
C ASN A 140 -18.45 -3.44 2.33
N TYR A 141 -17.94 -4.35 1.50
CA TYR A 141 -16.77 -4.10 0.66
C TYR A 141 -16.99 -2.96 -0.30
N LYS A 142 -18.15 -2.89 -0.94
CA LYS A 142 -18.53 -1.80 -1.84
C LYS A 142 -18.61 -0.47 -1.08
N ASP A 143 -19.24 -0.45 0.09
CA ASP A 143 -19.40 0.76 0.91
C ASP A 143 -18.03 1.30 1.35
N TRP A 144 -17.17 0.44 1.89
CA TRP A 144 -15.81 0.81 2.29
C TRP A 144 -14.99 1.33 1.11
N SER A 145 -15.05 0.63 -0.02
CA SER A 145 -14.31 1.02 -1.23
C SER A 145 -14.74 2.38 -1.76
N VAL A 146 -16.06 2.64 -1.79
CA VAL A 146 -16.58 3.93 -2.23
C VAL A 146 -16.20 5.05 -1.27
N LYS A 147 -16.35 4.85 0.03
CA LYS A 147 -15.98 5.84 1.05
C LYS A 147 -14.50 6.17 0.97
N PHE A 148 -13.64 5.15 0.99
CA PHE A 148 -12.20 5.35 0.94
C PHE A 148 -11.74 5.99 -0.38
N LYS A 149 -12.28 5.54 -1.50
CA LYS A 149 -12.00 6.13 -2.82
C LYS A 149 -12.29 7.64 -2.84
N ASN A 150 -13.41 8.06 -2.28
CA ASN A 150 -13.78 9.48 -2.21
C ASN A 150 -12.78 10.31 -1.39
N GLU A 151 -12.26 9.76 -0.31
CA GLU A 151 -11.28 10.45 0.54
C GLU A 151 -9.92 10.61 -0.15
N ILE A 152 -9.51 9.61 -0.96
CA ILE A 152 -8.16 9.60 -1.55
C ILE A 152 -8.08 10.19 -2.96
N GLN A 153 -9.19 10.54 -3.61
CA GLN A 153 -9.17 11.11 -4.96
C GLN A 153 -8.25 12.33 -5.08
N ARG A 154 -8.31 13.25 -4.11
CA ARG A 154 -7.51 14.46 -4.14
C ARG A 154 -6.02 14.21 -3.91
N PRO A 155 -5.57 13.47 -2.88
CA PRO A 155 -4.14 13.15 -2.73
C PRO A 155 -3.58 12.36 -3.92
N VAL A 156 -4.32 11.41 -4.51
CA VAL A 156 -3.93 10.70 -5.73
C VAL A 156 -3.78 11.65 -6.91
N ALA A 157 -4.73 12.56 -7.13
CA ALA A 157 -4.66 13.54 -8.22
C ALA A 157 -3.43 14.48 -8.08
N ILE A 158 -3.13 14.94 -6.86
CA ILE A 158 -1.94 15.75 -6.58
C ILE A 158 -0.67 14.96 -6.88
N PHE A 159 -0.58 13.72 -6.40
CA PHE A 159 0.57 12.86 -6.64
C PHE A 159 0.80 12.62 -8.14
N ASN A 160 -0.26 12.24 -8.86
CA ASN A 160 -0.20 11.98 -10.29
C ASN A 160 0.21 13.23 -11.09
N SER A 161 -0.31 14.41 -10.74
CA SER A 161 0.08 15.66 -11.41
C SER A 161 1.52 16.07 -11.12
N THR A 162 2.09 15.62 -10.01
CA THR A 162 3.45 15.95 -9.59
C THR A 162 4.48 15.01 -10.19
N PHE A 163 4.21 13.71 -10.19
CA PHE A 163 5.17 12.66 -10.54
C PHE A 163 4.79 11.89 -11.83
N GLY A 164 3.55 12.03 -12.28
CA GLY A 164 3.07 11.38 -13.48
C GLY A 164 3.77 11.93 -14.74
N SER A 165 4.23 11.01 -15.59
CA SER A 165 4.54 11.33 -16.97
C SER A 165 3.24 11.41 -17.79
N ARG A 166 3.33 11.59 -19.13
CA ARG A 166 2.15 11.64 -20.03
C ARG A 166 1.17 10.47 -19.87
N ASP A 167 1.65 9.32 -19.40
CA ASP A 167 0.81 8.18 -18.99
C ASP A 167 0.52 8.33 -17.50
N SER A 168 -0.71 8.67 -17.16
CA SER A 168 -1.15 8.83 -15.77
C SER A 168 -0.86 7.56 -14.96
N LEU A 169 -0.28 7.73 -13.78
CA LEU A 169 -0.06 6.64 -12.84
C LEU A 169 -1.40 5.99 -12.49
N LYS A 170 -1.43 4.67 -12.50
CA LYS A 170 -2.60 3.88 -12.17
C LYS A 170 -2.46 3.31 -10.78
N TRP A 171 -3.52 3.40 -9.98
CA TRP A 171 -3.54 2.96 -8.60
C TRP A 171 -4.48 1.79 -8.41
N TYR A 172 -4.00 0.78 -7.71
CA TYR A 172 -4.81 -0.29 -7.17
C TYR A 172 -4.63 -0.34 -5.66
N ILE A 173 -5.70 -0.08 -4.92
CA ILE A 173 -5.68 -0.05 -3.46
C ILE A 173 -6.55 -1.16 -2.93
N CYS A 174 -5.92 -2.10 -2.24
CA CYS A 174 -6.57 -3.20 -1.59
C CYS A 174 -6.89 -2.84 -0.13
N LEU A 175 -8.16 -2.84 0.24
CA LEU A 175 -8.55 -2.68 1.63
C LEU A 175 -8.43 -4.02 2.37
N GLU A 176 -7.77 -3.99 3.51
CA GLU A 176 -7.55 -5.16 4.37
C GLU A 176 -8.28 -5.02 5.69
N PRO A 177 -9.50 -5.58 5.79
CA PRO A 177 -10.34 -5.38 6.97
C PRO A 177 -9.82 -6.05 8.25
N LEU A 178 -8.83 -6.91 8.19
CA LEU A 178 -8.28 -7.63 9.34
C LEU A 178 -6.88 -7.18 9.74
N ASN A 179 -6.19 -6.44 8.86
CA ASN A 179 -4.89 -5.86 9.15
C ASN A 179 -5.07 -4.53 9.91
N ASP A 180 -4.42 -4.37 11.07
CA ASP A 180 -4.54 -3.18 11.93
C ASP A 180 -3.25 -2.37 12.07
N TRP A 181 -2.22 -2.69 11.30
CA TRP A 181 -0.90 -2.09 11.52
C TRP A 181 -0.37 -1.24 10.36
N GLY A 182 -1.21 -0.86 9.43
CA GLY A 182 -0.85 0.19 8.50
C GLY A 182 -1.21 -0.06 7.05
N ALA A 183 -0.53 0.69 6.21
CA ALA A 183 -0.55 0.55 4.77
C ALA A 183 0.87 0.22 4.30
N HIS A 184 1.00 -0.50 3.21
CA HIS A 184 2.29 -0.77 2.59
C HIS A 184 2.14 -0.97 1.09
N THR A 185 3.19 -0.58 0.35
CA THR A 185 3.23 -0.76 -1.09
C THR A 185 3.57 -2.20 -1.41
N TYR A 186 2.77 -2.79 -2.28
CA TYR A 186 3.04 -4.10 -2.84
C TYR A 186 4.14 -4.03 -3.89
N THR A 187 5.30 -4.56 -3.57
CA THR A 187 6.47 -4.55 -4.45
C THR A 187 6.69 -5.88 -5.16
N GLN A 188 6.13 -6.97 -4.65
CA GLN A 188 6.26 -8.29 -5.24
C GLN A 188 5.32 -8.47 -6.42
N LYS A 189 5.88 -8.78 -7.59
CA LYS A 189 5.13 -8.95 -8.83
C LYS A 189 4.62 -10.39 -8.98
N ILE A 190 3.74 -10.81 -8.07
CA ILE A 190 3.22 -12.18 -8.07
C ILE A 190 2.18 -12.38 -9.18
N ASN A 191 1.40 -11.35 -9.50
CA ASN A 191 0.38 -11.42 -10.55
C ASN A 191 0.62 -10.29 -11.56
N PRO A 192 0.80 -10.60 -12.87
CA PRO A 192 1.05 -9.60 -13.91
C PRO A 192 -0.02 -8.51 -14.05
N PHE A 193 -1.25 -8.76 -13.61
CA PHE A 193 -2.31 -7.75 -13.60
C PHE A 193 -1.90 -6.54 -12.78
N PHE A 194 -1.34 -6.74 -11.59
CA PHE A 194 -0.97 -5.66 -10.66
C PHE A 194 0.30 -4.93 -11.06
N ASN A 195 1.14 -5.49 -11.95
CA ASN A 195 2.35 -4.83 -12.44
C ASN A 195 2.10 -3.50 -13.17
N LYS A 196 0.84 -3.25 -13.56
CA LYS A 196 0.40 -2.03 -14.26
C LYS A 196 0.00 -0.90 -13.31
N TYR A 197 -0.02 -1.16 -12.02
CA TYR A 197 -0.55 -0.26 -10.99
C TYR A 197 0.51 0.03 -9.94
N ILE A 198 0.40 1.21 -9.33
CA ILE A 198 0.90 1.42 -7.96
C ILE A 198 -0.08 0.64 -7.08
N THR A 199 0.38 -0.51 -6.59
CA THR A 199 -0.47 -1.40 -5.78
C THR A 199 -0.08 -1.27 -4.34
N TYR A 200 -1.02 -0.90 -3.47
CA TYR A 200 -0.79 -0.92 -2.06
C TYR A 200 -1.98 -1.47 -1.26
N GLN A 201 -1.68 -1.93 -0.07
CA GLN A 201 -2.65 -2.47 0.86
C GLN A 201 -2.94 -1.42 1.93
N GLN A 202 -4.23 -1.20 2.21
CA GLN A 202 -4.70 -0.29 3.24
C GLN A 202 -5.31 -1.08 4.39
N GLY A 203 -4.62 -1.12 5.50
CA GLY A 203 -5.11 -1.76 6.71
C GLY A 203 -6.23 -0.99 7.38
N TYR A 204 -6.98 -1.70 8.20
CA TYR A 204 -8.01 -1.16 9.08
C TYR A 204 -7.40 -0.73 10.42
N PHE A 205 -7.49 0.55 10.75
CA PHE A 205 -6.84 1.16 11.93
C PHE A 205 -7.62 1.05 13.24
N GLY A 206 -8.56 0.13 13.35
CA GLY A 206 -9.25 -0.14 14.60
C GLY A 206 -10.42 0.79 14.93
N ASP A 207 -10.84 1.66 14.02
CA ASP A 207 -11.98 2.55 14.19
C ASP A 207 -13.28 1.94 13.66
N THR A 208 -14.37 2.12 14.42
CA THR A 208 -15.74 1.78 14.00
C THR A 208 -16.66 2.99 14.14
N ASP A 209 -17.68 3.05 13.31
CA ASP A 209 -18.78 4.00 13.48
C ASP A 209 -19.76 3.55 14.60
N SER A 210 -20.77 4.35 14.86
CA SER A 210 -21.81 4.06 15.87
C SER A 210 -22.60 2.77 15.61
N ALA A 211 -22.59 2.28 14.36
CA ALA A 211 -23.21 1.01 13.97
C ALA A 211 -22.22 -0.18 14.03
N GLY A 212 -20.99 0.03 14.50
CA GLY A 212 -19.94 -0.99 14.56
C GLY A 212 -19.38 -1.36 13.18
N GLN A 213 -19.55 -0.50 12.17
CA GLN A 213 -18.97 -0.68 10.85
C GLN A 213 -17.54 -0.15 10.82
N MET A 214 -16.67 -0.82 10.10
CA MET A 214 -15.26 -0.46 9.97
C MET A 214 -15.08 0.89 9.28
N ILE A 215 -14.16 1.69 9.80
CA ILE A 215 -13.73 2.94 9.20
C ILE A 215 -12.24 2.83 8.87
N PHE A 216 -11.92 2.90 7.58
CA PHE A 216 -10.54 2.99 7.13
C PHE A 216 -10.09 4.44 7.30
N LYS A 217 -9.56 4.78 8.49
CA LYS A 217 -8.99 6.08 8.78
C LYS A 217 -7.48 6.02 8.65
N ALA A 218 -6.96 7.02 7.96
CA ALA A 218 -5.54 7.31 7.94
C ALA A 218 -5.39 8.81 7.70
N ASN A 219 -4.20 9.35 7.91
CA ASN A 219 -3.83 10.58 7.24
C ASN A 219 -3.67 10.24 5.75
N VAL A 220 -4.80 10.22 5.03
CA VAL A 220 -4.86 9.73 3.63
C VAL A 220 -3.87 10.46 2.71
N TYR A 221 -3.53 11.72 3.00
CA TYR A 221 -2.53 12.45 2.25
C TYR A 221 -1.14 11.88 2.48
N ASP A 222 -0.77 11.68 3.74
CA ASP A 222 0.53 11.13 4.11
C ASP A 222 0.72 9.75 3.54
N ILE A 223 -0.23 8.85 3.78
CA ILE A 223 -0.15 7.46 3.33
C ILE A 223 -0.08 7.35 1.81
N ILE A 224 -0.96 8.02 1.06
CA ILE A 224 -0.96 7.97 -0.40
C ILE A 224 0.36 8.50 -0.96
N TRP A 225 0.89 9.59 -0.42
CA TRP A 225 2.13 10.17 -0.91
C TRP A 225 3.36 9.36 -0.51
N HIS A 226 3.35 8.80 0.70
CA HIS A 226 4.39 7.91 1.18
C HIS A 226 4.46 6.63 0.33
N GLU A 227 3.35 5.88 0.24
CA GLU A 227 3.29 4.62 -0.48
C GLU A 227 3.50 4.80 -1.99
N GLY A 228 2.95 5.87 -2.55
CA GLY A 228 3.20 6.22 -3.95
C GLY A 228 4.66 6.50 -4.24
N THR A 229 5.39 7.08 -3.27
CA THR A 229 6.81 7.37 -3.42
C THR A 229 7.63 6.09 -3.52
N HIS A 230 7.38 5.07 -2.71
CA HIS A 230 8.06 3.78 -2.84
C HIS A 230 7.94 3.25 -4.28
N ALA A 231 6.74 3.26 -4.84
CA ALA A 231 6.50 2.74 -6.18
C ALA A 231 7.28 3.46 -7.29
N ILE A 232 7.58 4.77 -7.13
CA ILE A 232 8.33 5.54 -8.14
C ILE A 232 9.82 5.63 -7.82
N SER A 233 10.22 5.47 -6.56
CA SER A 233 11.62 5.62 -6.13
C SER A 233 12.44 4.33 -6.22
N ASP A 234 11.85 3.15 -6.12
CA ASP A 234 12.59 1.88 -6.05
C ASP A 234 13.68 1.74 -7.10
N ARG A 235 13.31 1.93 -8.39
CA ARG A 235 14.30 1.86 -9.49
C ARG A 235 15.36 2.95 -9.45
N ILE A 236 15.03 4.12 -8.88
CA ILE A 236 15.97 5.21 -8.69
C ILE A 236 16.97 4.81 -7.62
N LEU A 237 16.49 4.30 -6.49
CA LEU A 237 17.32 3.85 -5.37
C LEU A 237 18.27 2.72 -5.77
N GLU A 238 17.81 1.77 -6.59
CA GLU A 238 18.69 0.74 -7.17
C GLU A 238 19.86 1.35 -7.95
N ARG A 239 19.60 2.35 -8.82
CA ARG A 239 20.66 3.02 -9.62
C ARG A 239 21.66 3.79 -8.75
N TYR A 240 21.21 4.32 -7.64
CA TYR A 240 22.06 5.09 -6.71
C TYR A 240 22.55 4.28 -5.51
N SER A 241 22.46 2.96 -5.55
CA SER A 241 22.79 2.07 -4.42
C SER A 241 24.21 2.27 -3.86
N ALA A 242 25.20 2.53 -4.74
CA ALA A 242 26.56 2.83 -4.32
C ALA A 242 26.66 4.12 -3.49
N GLN A 243 26.07 5.21 -3.99
CA GLN A 243 26.06 6.51 -3.30
C GLN A 243 25.27 6.44 -1.99
N ILE A 244 24.18 5.66 -1.95
CA ILE A 244 23.42 5.41 -0.74
C ILE A 244 24.30 4.71 0.30
N ASN A 245 24.99 3.64 -0.08
CA ASN A 245 25.86 2.87 0.82
C ASN A 245 27.03 3.70 1.37
N GLU A 246 27.61 4.62 0.59
CA GLU A 246 28.64 5.56 1.05
C GLU A 246 28.18 6.42 2.25
N LEU A 247 26.89 6.69 2.36
CA LEU A 247 26.29 7.48 3.43
C LEU A 247 25.85 6.65 4.64
N SER A 248 26.13 5.36 4.67
CA SER A 248 25.72 4.48 5.78
C SER A 248 26.25 4.91 7.14
N VAL A 249 27.35 5.65 7.18
CA VAL A 249 27.94 6.23 8.39
C VAL A 249 26.99 7.22 9.09
N LEU A 250 25.99 7.75 8.36
CA LEU A 250 25.01 8.69 8.90
C LEU A 250 23.89 7.99 9.69
N MET A 251 23.80 6.67 9.61
CA MET A 251 22.78 5.93 10.34
C MET A 251 23.10 5.91 11.83
N LYS A 252 22.23 6.56 12.59
CA LYS A 252 22.23 6.43 14.06
C LYS A 252 21.26 5.32 14.43
N GLN A 253 21.73 4.33 15.18
CA GLN A 253 20.87 3.27 15.71
C GLN A 253 20.05 3.82 16.88
N GLU A 254 18.95 4.48 16.56
CA GLU A 254 18.02 4.99 17.55
C GLU A 254 16.95 3.96 17.88
N GLU A 255 16.53 3.91 19.14
CA GLU A 255 15.48 3.00 19.60
C GLU A 255 14.14 3.23 18.85
N ALA A 256 13.89 4.48 18.44
CA ALA A 256 12.73 4.84 17.64
C ALA A 256 12.69 4.15 16.26
N LEU A 257 13.86 3.99 15.61
CA LEU A 257 13.98 3.28 14.33
C LEU A 257 13.80 1.76 14.49
N LYS A 258 14.34 1.20 15.56
CA LYS A 258 14.16 -0.23 15.87
C LYS A 258 12.68 -0.58 16.05
N LYS A 259 11.89 0.28 16.69
CA LYS A 259 10.44 0.12 16.84
C LYS A 259 9.69 0.13 15.51
N GLN A 260 10.28 0.68 14.45
CA GLN A 260 9.74 0.68 13.09
C GLN A 260 10.38 -0.40 12.21
N HIS A 261 11.12 -1.34 12.82
CA HIS A 261 11.80 -2.43 12.12
C HIS A 261 12.84 -1.96 11.09
N ILE A 262 13.33 -0.72 11.19
CA ILE A 262 14.40 -0.19 10.34
C ILE A 262 15.72 -0.82 10.79
N LYS A 263 16.32 -1.67 9.95
CA LYS A 263 17.48 -2.50 10.31
C LYS A 263 18.81 -1.97 9.78
N ASP A 264 18.79 -1.30 8.63
CA ASP A 264 19.99 -0.86 7.93
C ASP A 264 19.77 0.48 7.23
N TRP A 265 20.86 1.03 6.70
CA TRP A 265 20.85 2.33 6.03
C TRP A 265 20.08 2.34 4.71
N PRO A 266 20.17 1.35 3.81
CA PRO A 266 19.34 1.32 2.60
C PRO A 266 17.84 1.36 2.91
N HIS A 267 17.39 0.63 3.90
CA HIS A 267 16.00 0.66 4.36
C HIS A 267 15.63 2.02 4.95
N TYR A 268 16.50 2.55 5.85
CA TYR A 268 16.31 3.90 6.39
C TYR A 268 16.22 4.95 5.28
N PHE A 269 17.11 4.89 4.28
CA PHE A 269 17.14 5.87 3.18
C PHE A 269 15.89 5.79 2.31
N ASN A 270 15.41 4.59 2.00
CA ASN A 270 14.16 4.40 1.27
C ASN A 270 12.97 5.06 2.01
N GLU A 271 12.82 4.75 3.29
CA GLU A 271 11.81 5.35 4.16
C GLU A 271 12.00 6.88 4.29
N LEU A 272 13.22 7.35 4.40
CA LEU A 272 13.54 8.78 4.45
C LEU A 272 13.07 9.52 3.20
N ILE A 273 13.29 8.95 2.01
CA ILE A 273 12.81 9.53 0.75
C ILE A 273 11.29 9.60 0.72
N ALA A 274 10.59 8.50 1.05
CA ALA A 274 9.13 8.46 1.05
C ALA A 274 8.52 9.52 1.99
N ARG A 275 9.02 9.61 3.22
CA ARG A 275 8.60 10.59 4.23
C ARG A 275 8.93 12.03 3.83
N SER A 276 10.09 12.24 3.22
CA SER A 276 10.51 13.57 2.77
C SER A 276 9.68 14.08 1.59
N VAL A 277 9.29 13.21 0.67
CA VAL A 277 8.35 13.55 -0.42
C VAL A 277 6.98 13.91 0.15
N SER A 278 6.45 13.08 1.06
CA SER A 278 5.19 13.38 1.74
C SER A 278 5.25 14.74 2.41
N LEU A 279 6.29 15.02 3.19
CA LEU A 279 6.49 16.29 3.89
C LEU A 279 6.61 17.48 2.93
N ALA A 280 7.33 17.34 1.80
CA ALA A 280 7.44 18.38 0.78
C ALA A 280 6.11 18.69 0.10
N LEU A 281 5.29 17.67 -0.14
CA LEU A 281 3.93 17.83 -0.68
C LEU A 281 2.99 18.48 0.36
N PHE A 282 3.12 18.16 1.65
CA PHE A 282 2.41 18.86 2.73
C PHE A 282 2.74 20.35 2.73
N LYS A 283 4.03 20.69 2.64
CA LYS A 283 4.50 22.07 2.55
C LYS A 283 3.89 22.82 1.35
N LYS A 284 3.74 22.16 0.21
CA LYS A 284 3.22 22.76 -1.02
C LYS A 284 1.70 22.90 -1.05
N HIS A 285 0.96 21.92 -0.56
CA HIS A 285 -0.48 21.77 -0.84
C HIS A 285 -1.39 21.88 0.37
N LEU A 286 -0.84 21.80 1.59
CA LEU A 286 -1.62 21.82 2.83
C LEU A 286 -1.28 23.02 3.70
N LYS A 287 -1.98 23.15 4.85
CA LYS A 287 -1.75 24.24 5.78
C LYS A 287 -0.39 24.08 6.50
N PRO A 288 0.32 25.17 6.82
CA PRO A 288 1.60 25.11 7.53
C PRO A 288 1.55 24.29 8.83
N VAL A 289 0.48 24.36 9.59
CA VAL A 289 0.32 23.59 10.83
C VAL A 289 0.38 22.09 10.58
N SER A 290 -0.17 21.61 9.48
CA SER A 290 -0.13 20.17 9.11
C SER A 290 1.29 19.74 8.75
N TYR A 291 2.06 20.59 8.09
CA TYR A 291 3.48 20.36 7.81
C TYR A 291 4.28 20.21 9.10
N GLU A 292 4.16 21.15 10.05
CA GLU A 292 4.90 21.12 11.31
C GLU A 292 4.53 19.91 12.18
N GLN A 293 3.26 19.51 12.18
CA GLN A 293 2.81 18.30 12.89
C GLN A 293 3.43 17.04 12.28
N LEU A 294 3.42 16.89 10.97
CA LEU A 294 4.03 15.76 10.29
C LEU A 294 5.54 15.74 10.50
N LEU A 295 6.22 16.89 10.36
CA LEU A 295 7.65 16.99 10.61
C LEU A 295 8.02 16.55 12.03
N LYS A 296 7.30 17.04 13.04
CA LYS A 296 7.51 16.65 14.44
C LYS A 296 7.32 15.15 14.64
N MET A 297 6.30 14.58 14.02
CA MET A 297 6.03 13.15 14.08
C MET A 297 7.17 12.33 13.47
N GLU A 298 7.61 12.68 12.25
CA GLU A 298 8.66 11.92 11.56
C GLU A 298 10.02 12.06 12.24
N THR A 299 10.36 13.25 12.74
CA THR A 299 11.58 13.44 13.54
C THR A 299 11.53 12.61 14.83
N GLY A 300 10.37 12.57 15.51
CA GLY A 300 10.18 11.74 16.70
C GLY A 300 10.25 10.23 16.43
N ARG A 301 10.05 9.80 15.18
CA ARG A 301 10.24 8.42 14.71
C ARG A 301 11.71 8.09 14.39
N GLY A 302 12.63 9.05 14.52
CA GLY A 302 14.06 8.86 14.27
C GLY A 302 14.52 9.29 12.88
N PHE A 303 13.65 9.86 12.02
CA PHE A 303 14.02 10.36 10.69
C PHE A 303 14.60 11.78 10.80
N ILE A 304 15.78 11.90 11.43
CA ILE A 304 16.41 13.19 11.76
C ILE A 304 16.80 14.03 10.53
N HIS A 305 16.96 13.40 9.37
CA HIS A 305 17.32 14.07 8.11
C HIS A 305 16.09 14.50 7.29
N VAL A 306 14.88 14.18 7.71
CA VAL A 306 13.65 14.32 6.92
C VAL A 306 13.36 15.76 6.49
N ARG A 307 13.63 16.74 7.36
CA ARG A 307 13.47 18.17 7.04
C ARG A 307 14.36 18.57 5.87
N ASP A 308 15.63 18.27 5.97
CA ASP A 308 16.64 18.73 5.00
C ASP A 308 16.43 18.08 3.63
N VAL A 309 16.16 16.78 3.60
CA VAL A 309 15.82 16.08 2.35
C VAL A 309 14.53 16.62 1.76
N SER A 310 13.51 16.87 2.58
CA SER A 310 12.26 17.49 2.15
C SER A 310 12.48 18.89 1.55
N ASP A 311 13.33 19.71 2.14
CA ASP A 311 13.64 21.04 1.65
C ASP A 311 14.40 21.00 0.31
N VAL A 312 15.31 20.05 0.10
CA VAL A 312 15.95 19.82 -1.21
C VAL A 312 14.90 19.45 -2.27
N ILE A 313 14.01 18.50 -1.96
CA ILE A 313 12.93 18.09 -2.89
C ILE A 313 12.02 19.27 -3.21
N TYR A 314 11.59 20.00 -2.20
CA TYR A 314 10.69 21.14 -2.35
C TYR A 314 11.30 22.24 -3.22
N ASN A 315 12.52 22.68 -2.91
CA ASN A 315 13.17 23.82 -3.59
C ASN A 315 13.65 23.43 -4.99
N SER A 316 14.22 22.22 -5.17
CA SER A 316 14.81 21.81 -6.45
C SER A 316 13.80 21.33 -7.46
N PHE A 317 12.68 20.77 -7.03
CA PHE A 317 11.70 20.11 -7.90
C PHE A 317 10.29 20.70 -7.78
N LEU A 318 9.71 20.75 -6.58
CA LEU A 318 8.29 21.10 -6.45
C LEU A 318 8.00 22.58 -6.69
N GLN A 319 8.95 23.48 -6.44
CA GLN A 319 8.83 24.93 -6.71
C GLN A 319 9.29 25.33 -8.12
N GLY A 320 9.56 24.37 -9.01
CA GLY A 320 10.06 24.69 -10.34
C GLY A 320 11.55 25.05 -10.39
N GLY A 321 12.31 24.52 -9.42
CA GLY A 321 13.77 24.63 -9.39
C GLY A 321 14.47 23.92 -10.56
N PRO A 322 15.79 23.69 -10.46
CA PRO A 322 16.60 23.17 -11.57
C PRO A 322 16.25 21.72 -11.96
N ALA A 323 15.77 20.91 -11.04
CA ALA A 323 15.43 19.51 -11.31
C ALA A 323 14.12 19.42 -12.13
N LYS A 324 14.21 18.83 -13.31
CA LYS A 324 13.04 18.63 -14.20
C LYS A 324 12.35 17.30 -14.01
N THR A 325 12.97 16.36 -13.30
CA THR A 325 12.43 15.06 -12.94
C THR A 325 12.72 14.79 -11.47
N PHE A 326 11.95 13.89 -10.87
CA PHE A 326 12.18 13.50 -9.47
C PHE A 326 13.57 12.87 -9.29
N GLU A 327 14.03 12.06 -10.24
CA GLU A 327 15.37 11.47 -10.21
C GLU A 327 16.49 12.52 -10.18
N ALA A 328 16.32 13.64 -10.88
CA ALA A 328 17.32 14.71 -10.94
C ALA A 328 17.54 15.43 -9.58
N VAL A 329 16.74 15.14 -8.56
CA VAL A 329 16.89 15.68 -7.19
C VAL A 329 17.97 14.94 -6.41
N PHE A 330 18.20 13.67 -6.70
CA PHE A 330 19.04 12.78 -5.87
C PHE A 330 20.49 13.25 -5.72
N PRO A 331 21.20 13.73 -6.77
CA PRO A 331 22.54 14.30 -6.57
C PRO A 331 22.59 15.41 -5.53
N GLY A 332 21.60 16.30 -5.52
CA GLY A 332 21.51 17.38 -4.53
C GLY A 332 21.23 16.86 -3.11
N ILE A 333 20.44 15.78 -2.96
CA ILE A 333 20.23 15.12 -1.68
C ILE A 333 21.56 14.56 -1.14
N PHE A 334 22.30 13.82 -1.98
CA PHE A 334 23.59 13.25 -1.58
C PHE A 334 24.61 14.32 -1.20
N GLU A 335 24.70 15.39 -1.98
CA GLU A 335 25.59 16.52 -1.68
C GLU A 335 25.23 17.17 -0.33
N MET A 336 23.96 17.49 -0.12
CA MET A 336 23.48 18.09 1.13
C MET A 336 23.80 17.19 2.33
N LEU A 337 23.54 15.89 2.23
CA LEU A 337 23.83 14.94 3.33
C LEU A 337 25.34 14.86 3.60
N ARG A 338 26.20 14.84 2.57
CA ARG A 338 27.65 14.85 2.76
C ARG A 338 28.15 16.13 3.43
N LEU A 339 27.63 17.29 3.04
CA LEU A 339 28.11 18.57 3.55
C LEU A 339 27.63 18.86 4.99
N LYS A 340 26.43 18.42 5.33
CA LYS A 340 25.83 18.78 6.62
C LYS A 340 26.08 17.77 7.73
N TYR A 341 26.30 16.51 7.39
CA TYR A 341 26.31 15.43 8.37
C TYR A 341 27.57 14.55 8.35
N LYS A 342 28.49 14.76 7.40
CA LYS A 342 29.87 14.25 7.46
C LYS A 342 30.78 15.23 8.16
#